data_8898d0c8faf486aa1497cdb43b7abc71
#
_entry.id   8898d0c8faf486aa1497cdb43b7abc71
#
_cell.length_a   1.000
_cell.length_b   1.000
_cell.length_c   1.000
_cell.angle_alpha   90.00
_cell.angle_beta   90.00
_cell.angle_gamma   90.00
#
_symmetry.space_group_name_H-M   'P 1'
#
loop_
_entity.id
_entity.type
_entity.pdbx_description
1 polymer ?
#
loop_
_entity_poly.entity_id
_entity_poly.type
_entity_poly.pdbx_seq_one_letter_code
_entity_poly.pdbx_strand_id
1 'polypeptide(L)'
;MESSVTILFVTYFSDKLISEIIKQIDKKFKILIIENSRNLSTKEKLEKEFSNVKVIIPDENKGVGSAINLGLKNISTKYTLFLSVDLKIQEGTIEEMINATKNLEDLSILVPNIINYTYKKDFYLEKNISNKISKMKLINGAVQLFNTEKIKNLGGYDENIFLYFEEYDLCQRCIKNNLNIYKTEYISFEHIGSSSIDEKFREEIELNRNWHYMWSTFYYYKKHFGLFYGLSKIFKKFFSSFLKFIFYSIIMNNNKKNIYKMRFLGILNSVLGKKSFYRPKINI
;
A
#
# COMPACT_ATOMS: atom_id res chain seq x y z
N MET A 1 30.80 -0.27 -4.11
CA MET A 1 29.96 0.95 -4.07
C MET A 1 28.71 0.63 -3.28
N GLU A 2 28.38 1.43 -2.27
CA GLU A 2 27.12 1.24 -1.56
C GLU A 2 25.94 1.45 -2.53
N SER A 3 24.95 0.55 -2.46
CA SER A 3 23.76 0.66 -3.30
C SER A 3 23.02 1.96 -2.99
N SER A 4 22.65 2.72 -4.02
CA SER A 4 21.87 3.96 -3.86
C SER A 4 20.42 3.70 -3.46
N VAL A 5 19.99 2.42 -3.37
CA VAL A 5 18.63 1.98 -3.07
C VAL A 5 18.63 0.94 -1.96
N THR A 6 17.62 1.03 -1.08
CA THR A 6 17.23 -0.03 -0.15
C THR A 6 15.84 -0.53 -0.56
N ILE A 7 15.67 -1.85 -0.62
CA ILE A 7 14.38 -2.46 -0.91
C ILE A 7 13.60 -2.59 0.38
N LEU A 8 12.34 -2.17 0.37
CA LEU A 8 11.44 -2.21 1.53
C LEU A 8 10.26 -3.13 1.24
N PHE A 9 10.03 -4.07 2.13
CA PHE A 9 8.83 -4.89 2.16
C PHE A 9 8.01 -4.63 3.42
N VAL A 10 6.70 -4.77 3.30
CA VAL A 10 5.79 -4.89 4.44
C VAL A 10 5.11 -6.24 4.34
N THR A 11 5.27 -7.08 5.36
CA THR A 11 4.70 -8.43 5.42
C THR A 11 3.58 -8.50 6.44
N TYR A 12 2.60 -9.36 6.16
CA TYR A 12 1.52 -9.71 7.07
C TYR A 12 1.05 -11.12 6.78
N PHE A 13 1.49 -12.10 7.57
CA PHE A 13 1.27 -13.54 7.34
C PHE A 13 1.67 -14.00 5.93
N SER A 14 2.83 -13.57 5.45
CA SER A 14 3.28 -13.79 4.07
C SER A 14 4.62 -14.53 4.00
N ASP A 15 4.92 -15.41 4.96
CA ASP A 15 6.23 -16.04 5.18
C ASP A 15 6.77 -16.77 3.95
N LYS A 16 5.91 -17.46 3.20
CA LYS A 16 6.31 -18.17 1.98
C LYS A 16 6.67 -17.19 0.87
N LEU A 17 5.80 -16.21 0.62
CA LEU A 17 5.97 -15.27 -0.48
C LEU A 17 7.20 -14.38 -0.29
N ILE A 18 7.45 -13.92 0.94
CA ILE A 18 8.63 -13.07 1.21
C ILE A 18 9.94 -13.83 0.99
N SER A 19 10.03 -15.10 1.37
CA SER A 19 11.23 -15.91 1.11
C SER A 19 11.44 -16.16 -0.39
N GLU A 20 10.36 -16.35 -1.16
CA GLU A 20 10.42 -16.57 -2.61
C GLU A 20 10.83 -15.32 -3.38
N ILE A 21 10.30 -14.16 -3.02
CA ILE A 21 10.62 -12.92 -3.72
C ILE A 21 12.04 -12.44 -3.41
N ILE A 22 12.55 -12.62 -2.18
CA ILE A 22 13.93 -12.27 -1.83
C ILE A 22 14.93 -13.03 -2.70
N LYS A 23 14.67 -14.30 -3.03
CA LYS A 23 15.54 -15.13 -3.89
C LYS A 23 15.69 -14.59 -5.31
N GLN A 24 14.76 -13.75 -5.77
CA GLN A 24 14.79 -13.12 -7.08
C GLN A 24 15.60 -11.80 -7.08
N ILE A 25 16.05 -11.35 -5.91
CA ILE A 25 16.74 -10.07 -5.72
C ILE A 25 18.23 -10.31 -5.56
N ASP A 26 19.04 -9.55 -6.30
CA ASP A 26 20.51 -9.59 -6.18
C ASP A 26 20.95 -9.21 -4.75
N LYS A 27 21.84 -10.01 -4.17
CA LYS A 27 22.37 -9.82 -2.81
C LYS A 27 23.10 -8.49 -2.57
N LYS A 28 23.47 -7.78 -3.64
CA LYS A 28 24.05 -6.42 -3.54
C LYS A 28 23.07 -5.38 -2.96
N PHE A 29 21.75 -5.62 -3.05
CA PHE A 29 20.74 -4.73 -2.50
C PHE A 29 20.48 -5.03 -1.03
N LYS A 30 20.47 -3.99 -0.19
CA LYS A 30 20.00 -4.09 1.19
C LYS A 30 18.48 -4.22 1.18
N ILE A 31 17.94 -5.12 1.99
CA ILE A 31 16.51 -5.38 2.12
C ILE A 31 16.10 -5.09 3.56
N LEU A 32 15.12 -4.23 3.73
CA LEU A 32 14.45 -3.99 5.00
C LEU A 32 13.02 -4.51 4.94
N ILE A 33 12.62 -5.29 5.95
CA ILE A 33 11.27 -5.86 6.05
C ILE A 33 10.62 -5.35 7.32
N ILE A 34 9.41 -4.83 7.20
CA ILE A 34 8.54 -4.53 8.34
C ILE A 34 7.54 -5.66 8.49
N GLU A 35 7.72 -6.49 9.53
CA GLU A 35 6.89 -7.69 9.75
C GLU A 35 5.70 -7.34 10.64
N ASN A 36 4.56 -7.02 10.00
CA ASN A 36 3.36 -6.49 10.63
C ASN A 36 2.51 -7.55 11.37
N SER A 37 2.72 -8.85 11.13
CA SER A 37 2.05 -9.91 11.90
C SER A 37 2.73 -10.18 13.25
N ARG A 38 3.88 -9.56 13.50
CA ARG A 38 4.68 -9.67 14.73
C ARG A 38 5.24 -11.07 14.97
N ASN A 39 5.51 -11.80 13.89
CA ASN A 39 6.05 -13.14 13.95
C ASN A 39 7.59 -13.11 14.12
N LEU A 40 8.06 -13.40 15.35
CA LEU A 40 9.49 -13.46 15.67
C LEU A 40 10.22 -14.57 14.91
N SER A 41 9.57 -15.71 14.69
CA SER A 41 10.19 -16.84 13.99
C SER A 41 10.47 -16.50 12.52
N THR A 42 9.63 -15.72 11.88
CA THR A 42 9.85 -15.20 10.52
C THR A 42 11.08 -14.30 10.48
N LYS A 43 11.23 -13.39 11.46
CA LYS A 43 12.42 -12.54 11.56
C LYS A 43 13.70 -13.38 11.68
N GLU A 44 13.76 -14.29 12.65
CA GLU A 44 14.95 -15.14 12.91
C GLU A 44 15.31 -15.96 11.68
N LYS A 45 14.32 -16.55 11.02
CA LYS A 45 14.51 -17.33 9.80
C LYS A 45 15.10 -16.48 8.67
N LEU A 46 14.49 -15.34 8.37
CA LEU A 46 14.90 -14.51 7.23
C LEU A 46 16.29 -13.88 7.44
N GLU A 47 16.59 -13.38 8.65
CA GLU A 47 17.90 -12.79 8.95
C GLU A 47 19.02 -13.86 8.99
N LYS A 48 18.68 -15.13 9.30
CA LYS A 48 19.63 -16.25 9.23
C LYS A 48 19.86 -16.72 7.80
N GLU A 49 18.81 -16.78 6.96
CA GLU A 49 18.88 -17.29 5.58
C GLU A 49 19.52 -16.26 4.62
N PHE A 50 19.30 -14.95 4.84
CA PHE A 50 19.69 -13.88 3.94
C PHE A 50 20.54 -12.81 4.65
N SER A 51 21.83 -12.75 4.35
CA SER A 51 22.79 -11.81 4.99
C SER A 51 22.53 -10.32 4.69
N ASN A 52 21.78 -10.01 3.62
CA ASN A 52 21.44 -8.66 3.19
C ASN A 52 20.05 -8.20 3.68
N VAL A 53 19.39 -9.02 4.50
CA VAL A 53 18.04 -8.75 5.03
C VAL A 53 18.10 -8.31 6.48
N LYS A 54 17.33 -7.27 6.81
CA LYS A 54 17.02 -6.84 8.17
C LYS A 54 15.52 -6.82 8.37
N VAL A 55 15.03 -7.34 9.48
CA VAL A 55 13.61 -7.37 9.82
C VAL A 55 13.32 -6.52 11.06
N ILE A 56 12.36 -5.63 10.96
CA ILE A 56 11.83 -4.84 12.08
C ILE A 56 10.41 -5.32 12.38
N ILE A 57 10.14 -5.60 13.65
CA ILE A 57 8.81 -5.93 14.14
C ILE A 57 8.26 -4.69 14.85
N PRO A 58 7.15 -4.11 14.39
CA PRO A 58 6.52 -2.98 15.07
C PRO A 58 5.80 -3.43 16.34
N ASP A 59 5.58 -2.50 17.27
CA ASP A 59 4.84 -2.78 18.51
C ASP A 59 3.40 -3.21 18.24
N GLU A 60 2.79 -2.65 17.20
CA GLU A 60 1.45 -3.01 16.74
C GLU A 60 1.30 -2.85 15.22
N ASN A 61 0.34 -3.56 14.62
CA ASN A 61 -0.02 -3.35 13.22
C ASN A 61 -0.86 -2.08 13.07
N LYS A 62 -0.24 -1.02 12.55
CA LYS A 62 -0.90 0.27 12.23
C LYS A 62 -1.29 0.43 10.76
N GLY A 63 -1.18 -0.64 9.97
CA GLY A 63 -1.45 -0.63 8.53
C GLY A 63 -0.20 -0.49 7.68
N VAL A 64 -0.39 -0.63 6.36
CA VAL A 64 0.74 -0.65 5.41
C VAL A 64 1.45 0.69 5.31
N GLY A 65 0.73 1.81 5.30
CA GLY A 65 1.34 3.14 5.22
C GLY A 65 2.22 3.46 6.43
N SER A 66 1.75 3.17 7.66
CA SER A 66 2.55 3.32 8.88
C SER A 66 3.78 2.40 8.90
N ALA A 67 3.65 1.18 8.37
CA ALA A 67 4.78 0.27 8.26
C ALA A 67 5.82 0.77 7.24
N ILE A 68 5.40 1.32 6.11
CA ILE A 68 6.31 1.97 5.15
C ILE A 68 7.01 3.16 5.81
N ASN A 69 6.30 3.99 6.59
CA ASN A 69 6.91 5.09 7.33
C ASN A 69 7.98 4.61 8.31
N LEU A 70 7.71 3.51 9.04
CA LEU A 70 8.71 2.90 9.92
C LEU A 70 9.93 2.44 9.13
N GLY A 71 9.73 1.83 7.96
CA GLY A 71 10.81 1.48 7.05
C GLY A 71 11.60 2.69 6.59
N LEU A 72 10.94 3.73 6.11
CA LEU A 72 11.56 4.98 5.65
C LEU A 72 12.40 5.63 6.75
N LYS A 73 11.97 5.65 8.02
CA LYS A 73 12.74 6.18 9.16
C LYS A 73 14.07 5.45 9.33
N ASN A 74 14.15 4.16 8.99
CA ASN A 74 15.33 3.31 9.13
C ASN A 74 16.19 3.20 7.87
N ILE A 75 15.83 3.87 6.78
CA ILE A 75 16.56 3.86 5.51
C ILE A 75 17.26 5.19 5.30
N SER A 76 18.56 5.15 4.94
CA SER A 76 19.39 6.33 4.64
C SER A 76 19.80 6.43 3.16
N THR A 77 19.51 5.42 2.34
CA THR A 77 19.82 5.44 0.90
C THR A 77 18.99 6.49 0.16
N LYS A 78 19.53 7.03 -0.94
CA LYS A 78 18.88 8.04 -1.77
C LYS A 78 17.48 7.63 -2.20
N TYR A 79 17.31 6.35 -2.54
CA TYR A 79 16.04 5.79 -2.95
C TYR A 79 15.60 4.65 -2.04
N THR A 80 14.30 4.51 -1.87
CA THR A 80 13.64 3.36 -1.24
C THR A 80 12.72 2.73 -2.28
N LEU A 81 12.94 1.45 -2.61
CA LEU A 81 12.06 0.69 -3.49
C LEU A 81 11.12 -0.15 -2.64
N PHE A 82 9.88 0.30 -2.48
CA PHE A 82 8.83 -0.50 -1.88
C PHE A 82 8.29 -1.51 -2.89
N LEU A 83 8.21 -2.78 -2.47
CA LEU A 83 7.69 -3.89 -3.26
C LEU A 83 6.62 -4.65 -2.47
N SER A 84 5.51 -4.99 -3.13
CA SER A 84 4.56 -5.98 -2.62
C SER A 84 5.18 -7.38 -2.69
N VAL A 85 4.80 -8.27 -1.77
CA VAL A 85 5.38 -9.63 -1.69
C VAL A 85 4.87 -10.60 -2.78
N ASP A 86 3.81 -10.24 -3.47
CA ASP A 86 3.13 -11.03 -4.50
C ASP A 86 3.51 -10.62 -5.93
N LEU A 87 4.77 -10.26 -6.11
CA LEU A 87 5.37 -9.88 -7.39
C LEU A 87 6.34 -10.95 -7.88
N LYS A 88 6.49 -11.00 -9.21
CA LYS A 88 7.60 -11.66 -9.89
C LYS A 88 8.51 -10.59 -10.48
N ILE A 89 9.80 -10.68 -10.15
CA ILE A 89 10.83 -9.72 -10.53
C ILE A 89 11.72 -10.37 -11.58
N GLN A 90 11.90 -9.72 -12.72
CA GLN A 90 12.85 -10.14 -13.72
C GLN A 90 14.25 -9.61 -13.38
N GLU A 91 15.30 -10.34 -13.73
CA GLU A 91 16.67 -9.91 -13.54
C GLU A 91 16.94 -8.56 -14.25
N GLY A 92 17.64 -7.66 -13.57
CA GLY A 92 17.94 -6.33 -14.10
C GLY A 92 16.85 -5.26 -13.91
N THR A 93 15.60 -5.66 -13.60
CA THR A 93 14.47 -4.71 -13.50
C THR A 93 14.67 -3.65 -12.42
N ILE A 94 15.30 -4.00 -11.30
CA ILE A 94 15.57 -3.06 -10.20
C ILE A 94 16.61 -2.01 -10.66
N GLU A 95 17.66 -2.45 -11.35
CA GLU A 95 18.68 -1.57 -11.92
C GLU A 95 18.09 -0.62 -12.98
N GLU A 96 17.19 -1.12 -13.81
CA GLU A 96 16.47 -0.29 -14.78
C GLU A 96 15.63 0.79 -14.09
N MET A 97 14.93 0.45 -12.99
CA MET A 97 14.19 1.42 -12.17
C MET A 97 15.11 2.51 -11.61
N ILE A 98 16.30 2.15 -11.11
CA ILE A 98 17.30 3.10 -10.62
C ILE A 98 17.81 3.97 -11.75
N ASN A 99 18.13 3.40 -12.90
CA ASN A 99 18.63 4.13 -14.06
C ASN A 99 17.59 5.12 -14.61
N ALA A 100 16.31 4.76 -14.61
CA ALA A 100 15.23 5.63 -15.03
C ALA A 100 15.13 6.92 -14.19
N THR A 101 15.62 6.92 -12.95
CA THR A 101 15.59 8.12 -12.10
C THR A 101 16.54 9.24 -12.53
N LYS A 102 17.59 8.93 -13.33
CA LYS A 102 18.68 9.86 -13.63
C LYS A 102 18.23 11.11 -14.39
N ASN A 103 17.18 10.99 -15.19
CA ASN A 103 16.70 12.05 -16.08
C ASN A 103 15.33 12.59 -15.65
N LEU A 104 14.91 12.34 -14.40
CA LEU A 104 13.60 12.78 -13.90
C LEU A 104 13.75 13.95 -12.93
N GLU A 105 13.26 15.11 -13.37
CA GLU A 105 13.29 16.33 -12.58
C GLU A 105 12.33 16.22 -11.40
N ASP A 106 12.79 16.68 -10.24
CA ASP A 106 11.97 16.75 -9.01
C ASP A 106 11.23 15.45 -8.67
N LEU A 107 11.83 14.30 -9.04
CA LEU A 107 11.28 13.00 -8.74
C LEU A 107 11.00 12.83 -7.25
N SER A 108 9.76 12.50 -6.91
CA SER A 108 9.36 12.02 -5.60
C SER A 108 9.04 10.53 -5.60
N ILE A 109 8.27 10.08 -6.59
CA ILE A 109 7.85 8.69 -6.74
C ILE A 109 7.96 8.28 -8.21
N LEU A 110 8.56 7.10 -8.46
CA LEU A 110 8.54 6.43 -9.75
C LEU A 110 7.84 5.08 -9.61
N VAL A 111 6.88 4.79 -10.47
CA VAL A 111 6.23 3.49 -10.54
C VAL A 111 6.43 2.85 -11.91
N PRO A 112 6.56 1.52 -12.00
CA PRO A 112 6.63 0.80 -13.26
C PRO A 112 5.23 0.49 -13.79
N ASN A 113 5.20 -0.17 -14.95
CA ASN A 113 4.02 -0.89 -15.40
C ASN A 113 3.85 -2.17 -14.58
N ILE A 114 2.61 -2.53 -14.23
CA ILE A 114 2.31 -3.78 -13.51
C ILE A 114 1.46 -4.66 -14.40
N ILE A 115 2.02 -5.81 -14.78
CA ILE A 115 1.33 -6.83 -15.59
C ILE A 115 0.42 -7.65 -14.68
N ASN A 116 -0.73 -8.08 -15.19
CA ASN A 116 -1.73 -8.90 -14.47
C ASN A 116 -2.38 -8.21 -13.27
N TYR A 117 -2.35 -6.88 -13.23
CA TYR A 117 -3.00 -6.13 -12.18
C TYR A 117 -4.39 -5.65 -12.61
N THR A 118 -5.37 -5.87 -11.73
CA THR A 118 -6.80 -5.59 -12.01
C THR A 118 -7.17 -4.10 -11.96
N TYR A 119 -6.24 -3.21 -11.70
CA TYR A 119 -6.51 -1.78 -11.71
C TYR A 119 -6.74 -1.28 -13.13
N LYS A 120 -7.97 -0.91 -13.41
CA LYS A 120 -8.47 -0.62 -14.76
C LYS A 120 -8.16 0.78 -15.29
N LYS A 121 -7.51 1.67 -14.51
CA LYS A 121 -7.39 3.06 -14.93
C LYS A 121 -6.15 3.75 -14.37
N ASP A 122 -5.23 4.08 -15.28
CA ASP A 122 -4.14 5.02 -14.98
C ASP A 122 -4.68 6.45 -14.92
N PHE A 123 -4.26 7.19 -13.93
CA PHE A 123 -4.61 8.60 -13.77
C PHE A 123 -3.39 9.46 -14.09
N TYR A 124 -3.28 9.83 -15.36
CA TYR A 124 -2.21 10.68 -15.85
C TYR A 124 -2.45 12.16 -15.52
N LEU A 125 -1.37 12.88 -15.21
CA LEU A 125 -1.32 14.33 -15.26
C LEU A 125 -0.89 14.77 -16.65
N GLU A 126 0.18 14.15 -17.17
CA GLU A 126 0.73 14.38 -18.50
C GLU A 126 1.30 13.06 -19.06
N LYS A 127 0.89 12.67 -20.27
CA LYS A 127 1.33 11.42 -20.90
C LYS A 127 2.57 11.64 -21.79
N ASN A 128 3.45 10.61 -21.78
CA ASN A 128 4.58 10.51 -22.71
C ASN A 128 5.45 11.77 -22.78
N ILE A 129 5.85 12.29 -21.61
CA ILE A 129 6.73 13.47 -21.53
C ILE A 129 8.12 13.19 -22.11
N SER A 130 8.63 11.93 -21.99
CA SER A 130 9.87 11.44 -22.63
C SER A 130 9.92 9.91 -22.57
N ASN A 131 10.43 9.23 -23.62
CA ASN A 131 10.76 7.80 -23.63
C ASN A 131 9.77 6.88 -22.89
N LYS A 132 8.48 6.99 -23.15
CA LYS A 132 7.41 6.23 -22.49
C LYS A 132 7.35 6.48 -20.95
N ILE A 133 7.72 7.67 -20.51
CA ILE A 133 7.55 8.14 -19.14
C ILE A 133 6.41 9.14 -19.11
N SER A 134 5.55 9.03 -18.11
CA SER A 134 4.37 9.89 -17.92
C SER A 134 4.36 10.48 -16.52
N LYS A 135 3.83 11.72 -16.35
CA LYS A 135 3.51 12.27 -15.03
C LYS A 135 2.17 11.74 -14.57
N MET A 136 2.10 11.34 -13.31
CA MET A 136 0.92 10.70 -12.73
C MET A 136 0.23 11.61 -11.74
N LYS A 137 -1.10 11.53 -11.72
CA LYS A 137 -1.95 12.11 -10.67
C LYS A 137 -2.18 11.14 -9.52
N LEU A 138 -2.17 9.85 -9.82
CA LEU A 138 -2.42 8.77 -8.88
C LEU A 138 -1.65 7.55 -9.32
N ILE A 139 -1.14 6.79 -8.38
CA ILE A 139 -0.36 5.58 -8.60
C ILE A 139 -1.00 4.36 -7.96
N ASN A 140 -0.46 3.21 -8.34
CA ASN A 140 -0.72 1.92 -7.74
C ASN A 140 0.28 1.64 -6.61
N GLY A 141 -0.17 0.97 -5.55
CA GLY A 141 0.62 0.69 -4.37
C GLY A 141 1.58 -0.49 -4.45
N ALA A 142 1.56 -1.31 -5.51
CA ALA A 142 2.32 -2.57 -5.53
C ALA A 142 3.84 -2.38 -5.67
N VAL A 143 4.29 -1.40 -6.45
CA VAL A 143 5.72 -1.04 -6.64
C VAL A 143 5.88 0.46 -6.64
N GLN A 144 6.73 0.97 -5.76
CA GLN A 144 6.95 2.41 -5.62
C GLN A 144 8.42 2.68 -5.29
N LEU A 145 9.13 3.34 -6.22
CA LEU A 145 10.47 3.86 -5.96
C LEU A 145 10.35 5.30 -5.43
N PHE A 146 10.67 5.50 -4.17
CA PHE A 146 10.65 6.79 -3.51
C PHE A 146 12.01 7.50 -3.59
N ASN A 147 12.00 8.80 -3.80
CA ASN A 147 13.08 9.64 -3.29
C ASN A 147 12.93 9.70 -1.78
N THR A 148 13.79 9.00 -1.05
CA THR A 148 13.66 8.75 0.38
C THR A 148 13.51 10.04 1.18
N GLU A 149 14.36 11.02 0.91
CA GLU A 149 14.35 12.29 1.62
C GLU A 149 13.10 13.13 1.33
N LYS A 150 12.70 13.25 0.06
CA LYS A 150 11.50 14.00 -0.32
C LYS A 150 10.25 13.43 0.33
N ILE A 151 10.10 12.09 0.36
CA ILE A 151 8.95 11.46 1.00
C ILE A 151 8.99 11.60 2.52
N LYS A 152 10.17 11.50 3.16
CA LYS A 152 10.31 11.78 4.60
C LYS A 152 9.92 13.23 4.92
N ASN A 153 10.42 14.19 4.16
CA ASN A 153 10.13 15.63 4.38
C ASN A 153 8.64 15.95 4.15
N LEU A 154 7.97 15.22 3.27
CA LEU A 154 6.52 15.31 3.08
C LEU A 154 5.72 14.70 4.25
N GLY A 155 6.39 14.03 5.20
CA GLY A 155 5.78 13.34 6.33
C GLY A 155 5.38 11.89 6.05
N GLY A 156 5.81 11.30 4.92
CA GLY A 156 5.47 9.92 4.56
C GLY A 156 3.99 9.72 4.29
N TYR A 157 3.48 8.54 4.61
CA TYR A 157 2.05 8.19 4.54
C TYR A 157 1.26 8.76 5.73
N ASP A 158 -0.04 9.05 5.55
CA ASP A 158 -0.91 9.44 6.66
C ASP A 158 -1.21 8.22 7.56
N GLU A 159 -0.64 8.22 8.76
CA GLU A 159 -0.79 7.11 9.73
C GLU A 159 -2.20 6.97 10.32
N ASN A 160 -3.12 7.92 10.06
CA ASN A 160 -4.54 7.75 10.38
C ASN A 160 -5.24 6.77 9.43
N ILE A 161 -4.68 6.54 8.24
CA ILE A 161 -5.22 5.61 7.25
C ILE A 161 -4.58 4.24 7.46
N PHE A 162 -5.38 3.28 7.96
CA PHE A 162 -4.89 1.92 8.14
C PHE A 162 -4.81 1.14 6.82
N LEU A 163 -5.82 1.28 5.96
CA LEU A 163 -5.93 0.55 4.70
C LEU A 163 -6.82 1.31 3.72
N TYR A 164 -6.45 1.32 2.43
CA TYR A 164 -7.07 2.01 1.32
C TYR A 164 -7.00 3.55 1.39
N PHE A 165 -6.75 4.17 0.25
CA PHE A 165 -6.55 5.61 0.06
C PHE A 165 -5.23 6.16 0.60
N GLU A 166 -4.34 5.34 1.13
CA GLU A 166 -3.00 5.76 1.58
C GLU A 166 -2.18 6.34 0.42
N GLU A 167 -2.16 5.68 -0.74
CA GLU A 167 -1.47 6.18 -1.93
C GLU A 167 -2.17 7.41 -2.50
N TYR A 168 -3.50 7.45 -2.45
CA TYR A 168 -4.29 8.60 -2.89
C TYR A 168 -3.94 9.85 -2.07
N ASP A 169 -3.83 9.69 -0.76
CA ASP A 169 -3.43 10.77 0.15
C ASP A 169 -2.00 11.24 -0.14
N LEU A 170 -1.07 10.29 -0.28
CA LEU A 170 0.33 10.60 -0.57
C LEU A 170 0.46 11.35 -1.91
N CYS A 171 -0.19 10.86 -2.97
CA CYS A 171 -0.18 11.51 -4.27
C CYS A 171 -0.75 12.94 -4.22
N GLN A 172 -1.86 13.15 -3.52
CA GLN A 172 -2.44 14.49 -3.37
C GLN A 172 -1.49 15.45 -2.64
N ARG A 173 -0.77 14.95 -1.62
CA ARG A 173 0.22 15.76 -0.91
C ARG A 173 1.45 16.04 -1.78
N CYS A 174 1.91 15.07 -2.56
CA CYS A 174 2.97 15.31 -3.54
C CYS A 174 2.60 16.43 -4.51
N ILE A 175 1.42 16.36 -5.14
CA ILE A 175 0.95 17.37 -6.11
C ILE A 175 0.84 18.75 -5.45
N LYS A 176 0.26 18.84 -4.26
CA LYS A 176 0.12 20.12 -3.52
C LYS A 176 1.47 20.75 -3.16
N ASN A 177 2.52 19.98 -3.09
CA ASN A 177 3.90 20.44 -2.80
C ASN A 177 4.80 20.47 -4.04
N ASN A 178 4.22 20.46 -5.26
CA ASN A 178 4.94 20.49 -6.53
C ASN A 178 5.98 19.36 -6.68
N LEU A 179 5.74 18.20 -6.06
CA LEU A 179 6.56 17.02 -6.18
C LEU A 179 6.06 16.13 -7.32
N ASN A 180 6.93 15.78 -8.25
CA ASN A 180 6.56 14.99 -9.42
C ASN A 180 6.46 13.50 -9.11
N ILE A 181 5.41 12.87 -9.63
CA ILE A 181 5.18 11.43 -9.61
C ILE A 181 5.25 10.96 -11.05
N TYR A 182 6.06 9.92 -11.33
CA TYR A 182 6.27 9.40 -12.66
C TYR A 182 5.86 7.94 -12.78
N LYS A 183 5.43 7.54 -13.96
CA LYS A 183 5.27 6.15 -14.37
C LYS A 183 6.15 5.88 -15.58
N THR A 184 6.91 4.79 -15.55
CA THR A 184 7.59 4.24 -16.71
C THR A 184 6.79 3.07 -17.28
N GLU A 185 6.59 3.05 -18.62
CA GLU A 185 5.81 2.02 -19.29
C GLU A 185 6.68 0.91 -19.88
N TYR A 186 8.01 1.11 -19.94
CA TYR A 186 8.94 0.13 -20.48
C TYR A 186 9.54 -0.80 -19.41
N ILE A 187 9.41 -0.47 -18.13
CA ILE A 187 9.82 -1.33 -17.02
C ILE A 187 8.56 -1.98 -16.44
N SER A 188 8.56 -3.29 -16.32
CA SER A 188 7.38 -4.04 -15.88
C SER A 188 7.70 -5.00 -14.74
N PHE A 189 6.76 -5.07 -13.79
CA PHE A 189 6.70 -6.12 -12.78
C PHE A 189 5.43 -6.94 -13.00
N GLU A 190 5.49 -8.23 -12.73
CA GLU A 190 4.32 -9.11 -12.85
C GLU A 190 3.69 -9.34 -11.48
N HIS A 191 2.38 -9.07 -11.36
CA HIS A 191 1.62 -9.37 -10.16
C HIS A 191 1.09 -10.81 -10.24
N ILE A 192 1.49 -11.65 -9.29
CA ILE A 192 1.15 -13.10 -9.31
C ILE A 192 -0.31 -13.32 -8.91
N GLY A 193 -0.92 -12.33 -8.22
CA GLY A 193 -2.33 -12.40 -7.81
C GLY A 193 -2.62 -13.50 -6.78
N SER A 194 -1.59 -14.07 -6.16
CA SER A 194 -1.76 -15.06 -5.13
C SER A 194 -2.35 -14.42 -3.87
N SER A 195 -3.38 -15.04 -3.31
CA SER A 195 -3.87 -14.67 -1.98
C SER A 195 -2.72 -14.85 -0.99
N SER A 196 -2.16 -13.74 -0.52
CA SER A 196 -1.07 -13.74 0.47
C SER A 196 -1.51 -14.24 1.86
N ILE A 197 -2.79 -14.61 2.02
CA ILE A 197 -3.42 -14.85 3.30
C ILE A 197 -4.04 -16.24 3.32
N ASP A 198 -3.80 -16.97 4.40
CA ASP A 198 -4.39 -18.27 4.66
C ASP A 198 -5.93 -18.19 4.59
N GLU A 199 -6.56 -19.16 3.92
CA GLU A 199 -8.00 -19.20 3.65
C GLU A 199 -8.84 -19.16 4.94
N LYS A 200 -8.31 -19.70 6.04
CA LYS A 200 -8.96 -19.66 7.37
C LYS A 200 -9.24 -18.25 7.90
N PHE A 201 -8.49 -17.23 7.44
CA PHE A 201 -8.66 -15.84 7.86
C PHE A 201 -9.42 -14.98 6.86
N ARG A 202 -9.87 -15.58 5.74
CA ARG A 202 -10.47 -14.86 4.60
C ARG A 202 -11.65 -14.00 5.01
N GLU A 203 -12.55 -14.54 5.83
CA GLU A 203 -13.76 -13.80 6.26
C GLU A 203 -13.39 -12.56 7.09
N GLU A 204 -12.55 -12.71 8.12
CA GLU A 204 -12.14 -11.58 8.97
C GLU A 204 -11.40 -10.49 8.18
N ILE A 205 -10.59 -10.89 7.22
CA ILE A 205 -9.88 -9.95 6.34
C ILE A 205 -10.84 -9.25 5.39
N GLU A 206 -11.85 -9.94 4.86
CA GLU A 206 -12.88 -9.32 4.04
C GLU A 206 -13.69 -8.29 4.84
N LEU A 207 -14.06 -8.60 6.08
CA LEU A 207 -14.73 -7.68 6.98
C LEU A 207 -13.86 -6.44 7.25
N ASN A 208 -12.57 -6.65 7.57
CA ASN A 208 -11.60 -5.59 7.78
C ASN A 208 -11.46 -4.68 6.54
N ARG A 209 -11.30 -5.27 5.35
CA ARG A 209 -11.22 -4.54 4.08
C ARG A 209 -12.46 -3.69 3.81
N ASN A 210 -13.66 -4.24 4.03
CA ASN A 210 -14.91 -3.53 3.83
C ASN A 210 -15.08 -2.35 4.79
N TRP A 211 -14.71 -2.52 6.06
CA TRP A 211 -14.77 -1.46 7.06
C TRP A 211 -13.82 -0.32 6.70
N HIS A 212 -12.54 -0.63 6.43
CA HIS A 212 -11.52 0.38 6.13
C HIS A 212 -11.77 1.10 4.82
N TYR A 213 -12.19 0.39 3.76
CA TYR A 213 -12.52 1.03 2.49
C TYR A 213 -13.57 2.12 2.64
N MET A 214 -14.58 1.87 3.46
CA MET A 214 -15.65 2.84 3.71
C MET A 214 -15.20 3.96 4.63
N TRP A 215 -14.44 3.65 5.68
CA TRP A 215 -13.88 4.64 6.59
C TRP A 215 -12.94 5.60 5.85
N SER A 216 -11.98 5.06 5.11
CA SER A 216 -10.98 5.81 4.38
C SER A 216 -11.57 6.61 3.23
N THR A 217 -12.67 6.13 2.60
CA THR A 217 -13.38 6.92 1.57
C THR A 217 -13.79 8.29 2.13
N PHE A 218 -14.50 8.33 3.26
CA PHE A 218 -14.94 9.61 3.81
C PHE A 218 -13.77 10.44 4.32
N TYR A 219 -12.85 9.82 5.07
CA TYR A 219 -11.69 10.50 5.62
C TYR A 219 -10.87 11.21 4.54
N TYR A 220 -10.51 10.52 3.45
CA TYR A 220 -9.74 11.06 2.34
C TYR A 220 -10.45 12.25 1.67
N TYR A 221 -11.72 12.08 1.29
CA TYR A 221 -12.44 13.14 0.59
C TYR A 221 -12.71 14.35 1.49
N LYS A 222 -13.00 14.13 2.77
CA LYS A 222 -13.13 15.22 3.75
C LYS A 222 -11.81 15.98 3.91
N LYS A 223 -10.70 15.27 4.06
CA LYS A 223 -9.37 15.86 4.26
C LYS A 223 -8.93 16.75 3.09
N HIS A 224 -9.12 16.29 1.87
CA HIS A 224 -8.59 16.95 0.68
C HIS A 224 -9.56 17.92 0.00
N PHE A 225 -10.87 17.70 0.13
CA PHE A 225 -11.91 18.43 -0.63
C PHE A 225 -13.02 19.02 0.24
N GLY A 226 -12.92 18.87 1.57
CA GLY A 226 -13.87 19.42 2.52
C GLY A 226 -15.04 18.53 2.86
N LEU A 227 -15.76 18.92 3.93
CA LEU A 227 -16.81 18.12 4.56
C LEU A 227 -17.94 17.76 3.58
N PHE A 228 -18.50 18.75 2.90
CA PHE A 228 -19.65 18.54 2.00
C PHE A 228 -19.32 17.62 0.83
N TYR A 229 -18.11 17.75 0.27
CA TYR A 229 -17.65 16.85 -0.77
C TYR A 229 -17.45 15.42 -0.23
N GLY A 230 -16.85 15.28 0.94
CA GLY A 230 -16.74 13.97 1.62
C GLY A 230 -18.10 13.31 1.84
N LEU A 231 -19.10 14.06 2.34
CA LEU A 231 -20.47 13.57 2.52
C LEU A 231 -21.11 13.14 1.21
N SER A 232 -20.97 13.90 0.13
CA SER A 232 -21.51 13.54 -1.19
C SER A 232 -20.96 12.20 -1.71
N LYS A 233 -19.67 11.88 -1.44
CA LYS A 233 -19.02 10.63 -1.87
C LYS A 233 -19.50 9.39 -1.12
N ILE A 234 -19.99 9.57 0.09
CA ILE A 234 -20.45 8.45 0.91
C ILE A 234 -21.97 8.33 0.99
N PHE A 235 -22.75 9.34 0.62
CA PHE A 235 -24.19 9.40 0.79
C PHE A 235 -24.90 8.12 0.29
N LYS A 236 -24.77 7.83 -1.00
CA LYS A 236 -25.36 6.61 -1.59
C LYS A 236 -24.82 5.31 -0.96
N LYS A 237 -23.53 5.28 -0.64
CA LYS A 237 -22.88 4.12 -0.01
C LYS A 237 -23.43 3.87 1.39
N PHE A 238 -23.67 4.91 2.18
CA PHE A 238 -24.21 4.83 3.54
C PHE A 238 -25.61 4.22 3.55
N PHE A 239 -26.55 4.80 2.82
CA PHE A 239 -27.92 4.29 2.76
C PHE A 239 -28.00 2.89 2.13
N SER A 240 -27.27 2.64 1.05
CA SER A 240 -27.21 1.31 0.44
C SER A 240 -26.65 0.25 1.39
N SER A 241 -25.62 0.59 2.18
CA SER A 241 -25.05 -0.35 3.15
C SER A 241 -26.02 -0.63 4.29
N PHE A 242 -26.72 0.40 4.79
CA PHE A 242 -27.71 0.26 5.85
C PHE A 242 -28.91 -0.59 5.40
N LEU A 243 -29.52 -0.27 4.27
CA LEU A 243 -30.66 -1.03 3.73
C LEU A 243 -30.29 -2.50 3.44
N LYS A 244 -29.12 -2.73 2.85
CA LYS A 244 -28.64 -4.11 2.61
C LYS A 244 -28.32 -4.85 3.90
N PHE A 245 -27.81 -4.17 4.92
CA PHE A 245 -27.62 -4.79 6.23
C PHE A 245 -28.94 -5.27 6.81
N ILE A 246 -30.03 -4.46 6.78
CA ILE A 246 -31.36 -4.84 7.22
C ILE A 246 -31.89 -6.00 6.37
N PHE A 247 -31.87 -5.88 5.04
CA PHE A 247 -32.36 -6.90 4.12
C PHE A 247 -31.70 -8.26 4.37
N TYR A 248 -30.35 -8.30 4.45
CA TYR A 248 -29.64 -9.57 4.69
C TYR A 248 -29.80 -10.09 6.12
N SER A 249 -30.20 -9.24 7.09
CA SER A 249 -30.59 -9.69 8.42
C SER A 249 -31.93 -10.44 8.39
N ILE A 250 -32.90 -9.94 7.60
CA ILE A 250 -34.22 -10.56 7.44
C ILE A 250 -34.12 -11.93 6.75
N ILE A 251 -33.35 -12.02 5.65
CA ILE A 251 -33.21 -13.29 4.92
C ILE A 251 -32.12 -14.20 5.52
N MET A 252 -31.63 -13.90 6.73
CA MET A 252 -30.66 -14.70 7.49
C MET A 252 -29.34 -15.02 6.75
N ASN A 253 -28.94 -14.21 5.77
CA ASN A 253 -27.65 -14.37 5.08
C ASN A 253 -26.53 -13.72 5.90
N ASN A 254 -25.93 -14.48 6.81
CA ASN A 254 -24.96 -13.97 7.77
C ASN A 254 -23.71 -13.35 7.13
N ASN A 255 -23.17 -13.95 6.06
CA ASN A 255 -21.98 -13.43 5.41
C ASN A 255 -22.23 -12.04 4.82
N LYS A 256 -23.27 -11.88 4.01
CA LYS A 256 -23.61 -10.58 3.42
C LYS A 256 -24.05 -9.57 4.48
N LYS A 257 -24.81 -9.99 5.51
CA LYS A 257 -25.15 -9.16 6.66
C LYS A 257 -23.91 -8.55 7.31
N ASN A 258 -22.90 -9.38 7.62
CA ASN A 258 -21.67 -8.94 8.28
C ASN A 258 -20.87 -7.96 7.39
N ILE A 259 -20.73 -8.23 6.09
CA ILE A 259 -20.07 -7.32 5.14
C ILE A 259 -20.76 -5.95 5.14
N TYR A 260 -22.09 -5.90 4.97
CA TYR A 260 -22.80 -4.62 4.91
C TYR A 260 -22.86 -3.89 6.25
N LYS A 261 -22.91 -4.62 7.37
CA LYS A 261 -22.71 -4.07 8.72
C LYS A 261 -21.36 -3.35 8.82
N MET A 262 -20.27 -4.00 8.37
CA MET A 262 -18.93 -3.39 8.42
C MET A 262 -18.83 -2.16 7.52
N ARG A 263 -19.41 -2.20 6.33
CA ARG A 263 -19.47 -1.05 5.43
C ARG A 263 -20.21 0.14 6.05
N PHE A 264 -21.37 -0.12 6.65
CA PHE A 264 -22.15 0.90 7.34
C PHE A 264 -21.38 1.49 8.54
N LEU A 265 -20.82 0.62 9.40
CA LEU A 265 -20.07 1.05 10.58
C LEU A 265 -18.77 1.80 10.21
N GLY A 266 -18.08 1.41 9.14
CA GLY A 266 -16.90 2.13 8.65
C GLY A 266 -17.23 3.58 8.32
N ILE A 267 -18.30 3.83 7.54
CA ILE A 267 -18.74 5.19 7.23
C ILE A 267 -19.16 5.94 8.52
N LEU A 268 -20.02 5.34 9.34
CA LEU A 268 -20.54 5.97 10.53
C LEU A 268 -19.42 6.42 11.48
N ASN A 269 -18.44 5.53 11.73
CA ASN A 269 -17.32 5.86 12.60
C ASN A 269 -16.42 6.97 12.01
N SER A 270 -16.22 6.98 10.69
CA SER A 270 -15.44 8.03 10.02
C SER A 270 -16.16 9.40 10.10
N VAL A 271 -17.47 9.44 9.88
CA VAL A 271 -18.28 10.67 10.01
C VAL A 271 -18.25 11.21 11.44
N LEU A 272 -18.34 10.31 12.44
CA LEU A 272 -18.23 10.66 13.87
C LEU A 272 -16.80 11.04 14.31
N GLY A 273 -15.84 11.07 13.41
CA GLY A 273 -14.44 11.44 13.70
C GLY A 273 -13.65 10.41 14.51
N LYS A 274 -14.15 9.17 14.60
CA LYS A 274 -13.42 8.10 15.29
C LYS A 274 -12.23 7.65 14.45
N LYS A 275 -11.14 7.28 15.13
CA LYS A 275 -9.93 6.74 14.47
C LYS A 275 -10.24 5.48 13.68
N SER A 276 -9.33 5.12 12.77
CA SER A 276 -9.35 3.86 12.00
C SER A 276 -8.94 2.68 12.90
N PHE A 277 -9.83 2.22 13.77
CA PHE A 277 -9.52 1.30 14.88
C PHE A 277 -9.82 -0.17 14.62
N TYR A 278 -10.65 -0.51 13.63
CA TYR A 278 -11.03 -1.90 13.40
C TYR A 278 -9.81 -2.74 13.00
N ARG A 279 -9.67 -3.91 13.60
CA ARG A 279 -8.61 -4.87 13.30
C ARG A 279 -9.22 -6.26 13.12
N PRO A 280 -8.68 -7.10 12.19
CA PRO A 280 -9.18 -8.47 12.05
C PRO A 280 -8.88 -9.27 13.32
N LYS A 281 -9.84 -10.08 13.74
CA LYS A 281 -9.69 -10.98 14.88
C LYS A 281 -8.97 -12.25 14.42
N ILE A 282 -7.66 -12.19 14.37
CA ILE A 282 -6.82 -13.35 14.01
C ILE A 282 -6.20 -13.85 15.31
N ASN A 283 -6.71 -14.99 15.81
CA ASN A 283 -6.09 -15.73 16.90
C ASN A 283 -4.96 -16.56 16.29
N ILE A 284 -3.73 -16.29 16.71
CA ILE A 284 -2.52 -17.03 16.35
C ILE A 284 -2.33 -18.17 17.34
#